data_43ebddf9c888a2fbecfdc96d01aebda5
#
_entry.id   43ebddf9c888a2fbecfdc96d01aebda5
#
_cell.length_a   1.000
_cell.length_b   1.000
_cell.length_c   1.000
_cell.angle_alpha   90.00
_cell.angle_beta   90.00
_cell.angle_gamma   90.00
#
_symmetry.space_group_name_H-M   'P 1'
#
loop_
_entity.id
_entity.type
_entity.pdbx_description
1 polymer ?
#
loop_
_entity_poly.entity_id
_entity_poly.type
_entity_poly.pdbx_seq_one_letter_code
_entity_poly.pdbx_strand_id
1 'polypeptide(L)'
;MMGDTCRCGGMVDAIDSKSITRKGVEVRVLSSAQMKTHIIVVCGPTATGKSDYAVKLSRELAERGIGSEIISADSRQVYKGLDIGSGKITKKEMQDVPHHLIDVASPRRTFSVVQYKKLAEKAIEKIVKKNKVPILVGGTGFYIDAVVFDQQLPEVRPDKDLRKLLGRLSLDELREKLQMADIDRYQSIDIHNRVRMIRAIEIAATLGKVPTFAEATGDKARTSKYNVEWIYLDFPDDILKKRIHDRLLKRMKEGLLYEVEQLQREGLSWKRLEALGLEYRFVALHLQNKLTKDDMLLQLEAAIWQYAKRQRTWFKKYAK
;
A
#
# COMPACT_ATOMS: atom_id res chain seq x y z
N MET A 1 -9.29 -45.10 55.32
CA MET A 1 -9.05 -46.07 54.26
C MET A 1 -9.59 -45.48 52.97
N MET A 2 -8.70 -45.30 52.00
CA MET A 2 -8.96 -45.13 50.54
C MET A 2 -10.03 -44.08 50.18
N GLY A 3 -9.82 -42.93 49.56
CA GLY A 3 -8.79 -42.54 48.66
C GLY A 3 -9.24 -42.79 47.20
N ASP A 4 -10.18 -41.95 46.64
CA ASP A 4 -10.42 -41.96 45.22
C ASP A 4 -10.10 -40.60 44.61
N THR A 5 -9.08 -40.61 43.81
CA THR A 5 -8.61 -39.51 42.99
C THR A 5 -9.47 -39.38 41.72
N CYS A 6 -10.24 -38.34 41.66
CA CYS A 6 -10.99 -37.98 40.44
C CYS A 6 -10.04 -37.37 39.44
N ARG A 7 -9.67 -38.11 38.39
CA ARG A 7 -9.04 -37.62 37.17
C ARG A 7 -10.09 -36.99 36.27
N CYS A 8 -10.19 -35.67 36.25
CA CYS A 8 -10.88 -34.95 35.19
C CYS A 8 -9.92 -34.77 34.05
N GLY A 9 -9.84 -35.74 33.14
CA GLY A 9 -9.27 -35.63 31.82
C GLY A 9 -10.26 -34.95 30.90
N GLY A 10 -10.18 -33.62 30.82
CA GLY A 10 -10.89 -32.88 29.76
C GLY A 10 -10.23 -33.16 28.43
N MET A 11 -10.84 -33.96 27.61
CA MET A 11 -10.57 -34.05 26.19
C MET A 11 -10.88 -32.68 25.58
N VAL A 12 -9.85 -31.95 25.18
CA VAL A 12 -10.02 -30.79 24.33
C VAL A 12 -10.19 -31.33 22.91
N ASP A 13 -11.44 -31.33 22.47
CA ASP A 13 -11.77 -31.68 21.09
C ASP A 13 -10.98 -30.81 20.14
N ALA A 14 -10.16 -31.43 19.34
CA ALA A 14 -9.50 -30.83 18.21
C ALA A 14 -10.59 -30.32 17.25
N ILE A 15 -10.75 -28.99 17.19
CA ILE A 15 -11.65 -28.39 16.20
C ILE A 15 -11.04 -28.64 14.83
N ASP A 16 -11.69 -29.49 14.08
CA ASP A 16 -11.38 -29.87 12.73
C ASP A 16 -11.20 -28.65 11.85
N SER A 17 -10.02 -28.48 11.29
CA SER A 17 -9.71 -27.39 10.35
C SER A 17 -10.49 -27.64 9.06
N LYS A 18 -11.63 -26.99 8.87
CA LYS A 18 -12.37 -27.04 7.59
C LYS A 18 -11.59 -26.31 6.51
N SER A 19 -10.98 -27.07 5.65
CA SER A 19 -10.34 -26.61 4.42
C SER A 19 -11.42 -26.32 3.37
N ILE A 20 -11.37 -25.14 2.76
CA ILE A 20 -12.33 -24.71 1.77
C ILE A 20 -11.58 -24.38 0.48
N THR A 21 -11.73 -25.26 -0.50
CA THR A 21 -11.07 -25.13 -1.81
C THR A 21 -12.03 -24.61 -2.87
N ARG A 22 -11.74 -23.49 -3.51
CA ARG A 22 -12.35 -23.12 -4.79
C ARG A 22 -11.34 -22.34 -5.64
N LYS A 23 -11.01 -22.85 -6.81
CA LYS A 23 -10.06 -22.26 -7.77
C LYS A 23 -8.66 -21.96 -7.18
N GLY A 24 -8.09 -22.89 -6.41
CA GLY A 24 -6.72 -22.79 -5.91
C GLY A 24 -6.51 -21.92 -4.66
N VAL A 25 -7.59 -21.49 -4.00
CA VAL A 25 -7.50 -20.72 -2.73
C VAL A 25 -8.04 -21.57 -1.59
N GLU A 26 -7.16 -21.95 -0.65
CA GLU A 26 -7.51 -22.69 0.57
C GLU A 26 -7.48 -21.72 1.76
N VAL A 27 -8.62 -21.45 2.40
CA VAL A 27 -8.70 -20.66 3.63
C VAL A 27 -8.71 -21.59 4.83
N ARG A 28 -7.64 -21.57 5.64
CA ARG A 28 -7.53 -22.33 6.90
C ARG A 28 -7.79 -21.40 8.08
N VAL A 29 -8.83 -21.67 8.84
CA VAL A 29 -9.07 -21.00 10.14
C VAL A 29 -8.40 -21.82 11.23
N LEU A 30 -7.41 -21.26 11.92
CA LEU A 30 -6.59 -21.94 12.91
C LEU A 30 -6.84 -21.42 14.33
N SER A 31 -6.77 -22.29 15.34
CA SER A 31 -7.07 -22.00 16.74
C SER A 31 -5.97 -21.17 17.48
N SER A 32 -6.34 -20.55 18.59
CA SER A 32 -5.75 -19.35 19.19
C SER A 32 -4.46 -19.49 20.02
N ALA A 33 -3.79 -20.62 20.05
CA ALA A 33 -2.58 -20.79 20.89
C ALA A 33 -1.30 -20.64 20.04
N GLN A 34 -0.64 -19.49 20.13
CA GLN A 34 0.69 -19.18 19.56
C GLN A 34 0.78 -19.06 18.02
N MET A 35 -0.31 -18.88 17.29
CA MET A 35 -0.25 -18.71 15.84
C MET A 35 -0.32 -17.25 15.42
N LYS A 36 0.51 -16.90 14.42
CA LYS A 36 0.48 -15.56 13.82
C LYS A 36 -0.92 -15.25 13.31
N THR A 37 -1.41 -14.03 13.56
CA THR A 37 -2.68 -13.54 13.02
C THR A 37 -2.76 -13.80 11.52
N HIS A 38 -3.82 -14.46 11.06
CA HIS A 38 -4.07 -14.69 9.64
C HIS A 38 -4.60 -13.42 8.99
N ILE A 39 -4.02 -13.06 7.84
CA ILE A 39 -4.47 -11.95 6.99
C ILE A 39 -4.45 -12.36 5.52
N ILE A 40 -5.38 -11.83 4.73
CA ILE A 40 -5.39 -12.01 3.29
C ILE A 40 -4.86 -10.73 2.63
N VAL A 41 -3.96 -10.86 1.66
CA VAL A 41 -3.39 -9.72 0.91
C VAL A 41 -3.79 -9.84 -0.55
N VAL A 42 -4.62 -8.90 -1.03
CA VAL A 42 -4.99 -8.80 -2.45
C VAL A 42 -4.15 -7.71 -3.10
N CYS A 43 -3.21 -8.10 -3.94
CA CYS A 43 -2.25 -7.19 -4.56
C CYS A 43 -2.18 -7.37 -6.08
N GLY A 44 -1.46 -6.47 -6.75
CA GLY A 44 -1.29 -6.49 -8.19
C GLY A 44 -1.25 -5.08 -8.80
N PRO A 45 -1.03 -4.95 -10.12
CA PRO A 45 -0.96 -3.67 -10.79
C PRO A 45 -2.29 -2.92 -10.80
N THR A 46 -2.22 -1.63 -11.11
CA THR A 46 -3.42 -0.81 -11.29
C THR A 46 -4.31 -1.37 -12.42
N ALA A 47 -5.61 -1.10 -12.38
CA ALA A 47 -6.62 -1.56 -13.34
C ALA A 47 -6.91 -3.09 -13.35
N THR A 48 -6.45 -3.87 -12.37
CA THR A 48 -6.75 -5.32 -12.29
C THR A 48 -8.06 -5.67 -11.58
N GLY A 49 -8.78 -4.70 -10.97
CA GLY A 49 -10.04 -4.97 -10.28
C GLY A 49 -9.87 -5.50 -8.85
N LYS A 50 -8.76 -5.16 -8.18
CA LYS A 50 -8.47 -5.61 -6.81
C LYS A 50 -9.58 -5.32 -5.80
N SER A 51 -10.15 -4.11 -5.85
CA SER A 51 -11.20 -3.69 -4.91
C SER A 51 -12.47 -4.52 -5.10
N ASP A 52 -12.90 -4.69 -6.34
CA ASP A 52 -14.08 -5.51 -6.67
C ASP A 52 -13.88 -6.97 -6.24
N TYR A 53 -12.68 -7.51 -6.51
CA TYR A 53 -12.31 -8.86 -6.09
C TYR A 53 -12.37 -9.01 -4.57
N ALA A 54 -11.82 -8.05 -3.82
CA ALA A 54 -11.79 -8.10 -2.37
C ALA A 54 -13.19 -7.98 -1.74
N VAL A 55 -14.06 -7.16 -2.31
CA VAL A 55 -15.46 -7.07 -1.87
C VAL A 55 -16.18 -8.41 -2.13
N LYS A 56 -15.98 -8.99 -3.32
CA LYS A 56 -16.54 -10.30 -3.66
C LYS A 56 -16.03 -11.39 -2.71
N LEU A 57 -14.72 -11.43 -2.45
CA LEU A 57 -14.11 -12.38 -1.51
C LEU A 57 -14.68 -12.21 -0.08
N SER A 58 -14.81 -10.97 0.39
CA SER A 58 -15.40 -10.70 1.71
C SER A 58 -16.83 -11.22 1.82
N ARG A 59 -17.62 -11.10 0.79
CA ARG A 59 -19.00 -11.63 0.75
C ARG A 59 -19.03 -13.16 0.70
N GLU A 60 -18.19 -13.77 -0.13
CA GLU A 60 -18.06 -15.23 -0.18
C GLU A 60 -17.62 -15.83 1.17
N LEU A 61 -16.76 -15.13 1.91
CA LEU A 61 -16.39 -15.51 3.27
C LEU A 61 -17.57 -15.39 4.24
N ALA A 62 -18.35 -14.30 4.14
CA ALA A 62 -19.54 -14.10 4.97
C ALA A 62 -20.61 -15.18 4.76
N GLU A 63 -20.85 -15.62 3.52
CA GLU A 63 -21.74 -16.74 3.20
C GLU A 63 -21.33 -18.06 3.88
N ARG A 64 -20.06 -18.18 4.27
CA ARG A 64 -19.49 -19.32 5.01
C ARG A 64 -19.39 -19.07 6.52
N GLY A 65 -19.98 -18.01 7.01
CA GLY A 65 -19.95 -17.64 8.43
C GLY A 65 -18.64 -16.97 8.88
N ILE A 66 -17.74 -16.61 7.95
CA ILE A 66 -16.46 -15.97 8.25
C ILE A 66 -16.58 -14.47 7.97
N GLY A 67 -16.63 -13.65 9.04
CA GLY A 67 -16.62 -12.20 8.89
C GLY A 67 -15.26 -11.69 8.43
N SER A 68 -15.26 -10.64 7.59
CA SER A 68 -14.02 -9.97 7.17
C SER A 68 -14.24 -8.47 6.99
N GLU A 69 -13.15 -7.69 7.05
CA GLU A 69 -13.17 -6.25 6.79
C GLU A 69 -11.95 -5.88 5.93
N ILE A 70 -12.10 -4.90 5.05
CA ILE A 70 -11.08 -4.50 4.08
C ILE A 70 -10.25 -3.34 4.61
N ILE A 71 -8.92 -3.39 4.39
CA ILE A 71 -7.97 -2.32 4.69
C ILE A 71 -7.33 -1.88 3.37
N SER A 72 -7.54 -0.61 2.97
CA SER A 72 -6.93 -0.08 1.74
C SER A 72 -5.42 0.11 1.91
N ALA A 73 -4.63 -0.45 0.99
CA ALA A 73 -3.19 -0.26 0.85
C ALA A 73 -2.86 0.57 -0.40
N ASP A 74 -3.54 1.70 -0.53
CA ASP A 74 -3.34 2.66 -1.62
C ASP A 74 -2.91 4.02 -1.08
N SER A 75 -1.77 4.55 -1.56
CA SER A 75 -1.19 5.81 -1.08
C SER A 75 -1.93 7.07 -1.58
N ARG A 76 -2.99 6.91 -2.38
CA ARG A 76 -3.81 8.02 -2.89
C ARG A 76 -5.21 8.00 -2.29
N GLN A 77 -5.82 6.84 -2.14
CA GLN A 77 -7.14 6.70 -1.53
C GLN A 77 -7.20 7.10 -0.04
N VAL A 78 -6.04 7.20 0.62
CA VAL A 78 -5.94 7.73 1.99
C VAL A 78 -6.34 9.20 2.11
N TYR A 79 -6.29 9.97 1.02
CA TYR A 79 -6.58 11.40 1.05
C TYR A 79 -8.07 11.69 0.83
N LYS A 80 -8.62 12.58 1.66
CA LYS A 80 -9.98 13.12 1.51
C LYS A 80 -10.11 13.94 0.23
N GLY A 81 -11.21 13.78 -0.49
CA GLY A 81 -11.51 14.54 -1.70
C GLY A 81 -10.69 14.16 -2.94
N LEU A 82 -9.88 13.12 -2.86
CA LEU A 82 -9.19 12.53 -4.01
C LEU A 82 -9.97 11.27 -4.42
N ASP A 83 -11.05 11.43 -5.16
CA ASP A 83 -12.01 10.36 -5.40
C ASP A 83 -11.86 9.75 -6.80
N ILE A 84 -12.08 10.54 -7.83
CA ILE A 84 -12.04 10.10 -9.23
C ILE A 84 -10.61 9.79 -9.65
N GLY A 85 -9.67 10.70 -9.43
CA GLY A 85 -8.28 10.54 -9.82
C GLY A 85 -7.58 9.38 -9.11
N SER A 86 -7.89 9.13 -7.85
CA SER A 86 -7.36 7.99 -7.11
C SER A 86 -8.08 6.66 -7.46
N GLY A 87 -9.27 6.73 -8.06
CA GLY A 87 -10.18 5.59 -8.25
C GLY A 87 -10.58 4.98 -6.93
N LYS A 88 -10.97 5.86 -6.01
CA LYS A 88 -11.47 5.46 -4.70
C LYS A 88 -12.75 4.66 -4.86
N ILE A 89 -12.85 3.57 -4.11
CA ILE A 89 -14.06 2.76 -4.10
C ILE A 89 -15.22 3.57 -3.50
N THR A 90 -16.35 3.60 -4.18
CA THR A 90 -17.57 4.27 -3.74
C THR A 90 -18.33 3.44 -2.69
N LYS A 91 -19.20 4.07 -1.92
CA LYS A 91 -20.06 3.36 -0.96
C LYS A 91 -20.92 2.27 -1.63
N LYS A 92 -21.40 2.52 -2.85
CA LYS A 92 -22.15 1.52 -3.63
C LYS A 92 -21.30 0.31 -3.98
N GLU A 93 -20.05 0.53 -4.39
CA GLU A 93 -19.11 -0.55 -4.72
C GLU A 93 -18.63 -1.31 -3.48
N MET A 94 -18.61 -0.68 -2.31
CA MET A 94 -18.27 -1.34 -1.04
C MET A 94 -19.29 -2.42 -0.63
N GLN A 95 -20.53 -2.36 -1.09
CA GLN A 95 -21.58 -3.37 -0.83
C GLN A 95 -21.67 -3.77 0.65
N ASP A 96 -21.72 -2.78 1.54
CA ASP A 96 -21.77 -2.89 3.01
C ASP A 96 -20.56 -3.57 3.66
N VAL A 97 -19.53 -3.96 2.91
CA VAL A 97 -18.28 -4.44 3.47
C VAL A 97 -17.51 -3.28 4.11
N PRO A 98 -17.15 -3.36 5.40
CA PRO A 98 -16.41 -2.29 6.06
C PRO A 98 -15.03 -2.08 5.45
N HIS A 99 -14.70 -0.82 5.12
CA HIS A 99 -13.41 -0.41 4.59
C HIS A 99 -12.68 0.53 5.55
N HIS A 100 -11.40 0.28 5.74
CA HIS A 100 -10.50 1.08 6.57
C HIS A 100 -9.43 1.77 5.73
N LEU A 101 -8.87 2.86 6.26
CA LEU A 101 -7.78 3.64 5.65
C LEU A 101 -8.13 4.31 4.32
N ILE A 102 -9.39 4.62 4.15
CA ILE A 102 -9.89 5.51 3.10
C ILE A 102 -10.22 6.85 3.77
N ASP A 103 -9.89 7.98 3.13
CA ASP A 103 -10.20 9.34 3.64
C ASP A 103 -9.65 9.67 5.05
N VAL A 104 -8.50 9.10 5.40
CA VAL A 104 -7.88 9.28 6.73
C VAL A 104 -6.91 10.46 6.80
N ALA A 105 -6.57 11.07 5.67
CA ALA A 105 -5.57 12.14 5.59
C ALA A 105 -6.08 13.37 4.82
N SER A 106 -5.61 14.56 5.23
CA SER A 106 -5.84 15.77 4.44
C SER A 106 -4.88 15.83 3.23
N PRO A 107 -5.36 16.17 2.02
CA PRO A 107 -4.50 16.34 0.85
C PRO A 107 -3.50 17.49 0.99
N ARG A 108 -3.69 18.40 1.93
CA ARG A 108 -2.78 19.52 2.22
C ARG A 108 -1.46 19.07 2.88
N ARG A 109 -1.42 17.89 3.49
CA ARG A 109 -0.25 17.35 4.20
C ARG A 109 0.22 16.06 3.56
N THR A 110 1.52 15.79 3.65
CA THR A 110 2.06 14.51 3.20
C THR A 110 1.70 13.43 4.21
N PHE A 111 1.15 12.32 3.74
CA PHE A 111 0.88 11.13 4.53
C PHE A 111 1.99 10.11 4.29
N SER A 112 2.66 9.72 5.35
CA SER A 112 3.86 8.86 5.29
C SER A 112 3.52 7.39 5.45
N VAL A 113 4.43 6.52 5.00
CA VAL A 113 4.33 5.07 5.23
C VAL A 113 4.35 4.71 6.72
N VAL A 114 5.03 5.47 7.56
CA VAL A 114 5.03 5.30 9.03
C VAL A 114 3.62 5.50 9.60
N GLN A 115 2.95 6.58 9.17
CA GLN A 115 1.56 6.85 9.56
C GLN A 115 0.61 5.77 9.05
N TYR A 116 0.83 5.32 7.79
CA TYR A 116 0.06 4.23 7.21
C TYR A 116 0.20 2.94 8.04
N LYS A 117 1.43 2.51 8.31
CA LYS A 117 1.73 1.30 9.09
C LYS A 117 1.01 1.32 10.44
N LYS A 118 1.17 2.42 11.21
CA LYS A 118 0.52 2.59 12.53
C LYS A 118 -1.02 2.45 12.45
N LEU A 119 -1.64 3.04 11.43
CA LEU A 119 -3.09 2.95 11.26
C LEU A 119 -3.55 1.58 10.77
N ALA A 120 -2.79 0.96 9.88
CA ALA A 120 -3.10 -0.37 9.36
C ALA A 120 -3.01 -1.44 10.46
N GLU A 121 -1.97 -1.40 11.28
CA GLU A 121 -1.83 -2.30 12.43
C GLU A 121 -2.98 -2.15 13.43
N LYS A 122 -3.37 -0.91 13.76
CA LYS A 122 -4.55 -0.65 14.60
C LYS A 122 -5.85 -1.17 13.97
N ALA A 123 -5.98 -1.07 12.64
CA ALA A 123 -7.16 -1.61 11.94
C ALA A 123 -7.16 -3.15 12.00
N ILE A 124 -6.02 -3.80 11.74
CA ILE A 124 -5.86 -5.26 11.86
C ILE A 124 -6.26 -5.72 13.27
N GLU A 125 -5.71 -5.10 14.31
CA GLU A 125 -6.05 -5.43 15.70
C GLU A 125 -7.55 -5.31 16.01
N LYS A 126 -8.19 -4.24 15.52
CA LYS A 126 -9.64 -4.03 15.71
C LYS A 126 -10.48 -5.10 15.00
N ILE A 127 -10.07 -5.52 13.81
CA ILE A 127 -10.77 -6.53 13.01
C ILE A 127 -10.64 -7.90 13.69
N VAL A 128 -9.43 -8.25 14.11
CA VAL A 128 -9.15 -9.52 14.80
C VAL A 128 -9.90 -9.62 16.14
N LYS A 129 -9.97 -8.52 16.92
CA LYS A 129 -10.77 -8.47 18.16
C LYS A 129 -12.27 -8.73 17.95
N LYS A 130 -12.76 -8.54 16.73
CA LYS A 130 -14.15 -8.89 16.35
C LYS A 130 -14.27 -10.31 15.79
N ASN A 131 -13.23 -11.14 15.90
CA ASN A 131 -13.14 -12.46 15.30
C ASN A 131 -13.36 -12.44 13.76
N LYS A 132 -12.87 -11.39 13.09
CA LYS A 132 -12.95 -11.22 11.64
C LYS A 132 -11.58 -11.32 10.99
N VAL A 133 -11.56 -11.65 9.71
CA VAL A 133 -10.33 -11.74 8.87
C VAL A 133 -10.02 -10.37 8.25
N PRO A 134 -8.84 -9.79 8.49
CA PRO A 134 -8.40 -8.59 7.78
C PRO A 134 -8.02 -8.92 6.34
N ILE A 135 -8.56 -8.15 5.37
CA ILE A 135 -8.19 -8.24 3.95
C ILE A 135 -7.44 -6.97 3.57
N LEU A 136 -6.13 -7.04 3.36
CA LEU A 136 -5.28 -5.92 2.96
C LEU A 136 -5.27 -5.80 1.44
N VAL A 137 -5.80 -4.71 0.87
CA VAL A 137 -6.03 -4.57 -0.57
C VAL A 137 -5.34 -3.36 -1.14
N GLY A 138 -4.48 -3.52 -2.13
CA GLY A 138 -3.91 -2.34 -2.78
C GLY A 138 -2.80 -2.59 -3.80
N GLY A 139 -2.37 -1.49 -4.39
CA GLY A 139 -1.28 -1.45 -5.37
C GLY A 139 0.00 -0.78 -4.85
N THR A 140 0.01 -0.30 -3.60
CA THR A 140 1.20 0.34 -3.00
C THR A 140 2.01 -0.72 -2.26
N GLY A 141 2.90 -1.40 -2.98
CA GLY A 141 3.68 -2.51 -2.44
C GLY A 141 4.49 -2.15 -1.20
N PHE A 142 5.02 -0.91 -1.15
CA PHE A 142 5.75 -0.44 0.04
C PHE A 142 4.86 -0.34 1.29
N TYR A 143 3.59 0.00 1.15
CA TYR A 143 2.63 -0.01 2.27
C TYR A 143 2.35 -1.42 2.76
N ILE A 144 2.13 -2.35 1.82
CA ILE A 144 1.90 -3.76 2.13
C ILE A 144 3.11 -4.35 2.84
N ASP A 145 4.32 -4.16 2.28
CA ASP A 145 5.56 -4.67 2.85
C ASP A 145 5.83 -4.12 4.26
N ALA A 146 5.56 -2.82 4.48
CA ALA A 146 5.76 -2.18 5.77
C ALA A 146 4.92 -2.81 6.88
N VAL A 147 3.70 -3.23 6.56
CA VAL A 147 2.78 -3.90 7.50
C VAL A 147 3.11 -5.37 7.64
N VAL A 148 3.20 -6.09 6.53
CA VAL A 148 3.36 -7.56 6.51
C VAL A 148 4.68 -8.00 7.13
N PHE A 149 5.77 -7.31 6.83
CA PHE A 149 7.12 -7.66 7.29
C PHE A 149 7.59 -6.80 8.48
N ASP A 150 6.68 -6.08 9.11
CA ASP A 150 6.98 -5.22 10.27
C ASP A 150 8.23 -4.34 10.07
N GLN A 151 8.33 -3.72 8.89
CA GLN A 151 9.51 -2.92 8.56
C GLN A 151 9.77 -1.84 9.62
N GLN A 152 10.98 -1.80 10.14
CA GLN A 152 11.43 -0.71 11.01
C GLN A 152 11.71 0.52 10.15
N LEU A 153 10.83 1.50 10.25
CA LEU A 153 10.88 2.73 9.45
C LEU A 153 11.40 3.88 10.31
N PRO A 154 12.50 4.56 9.90
CA PRO A 154 13.04 5.69 10.65
C PRO A 154 12.02 6.82 10.82
N GLU A 155 11.69 7.17 12.06
CA GLU A 155 10.76 8.25 12.40
C GLU A 155 11.44 9.65 12.37
N VAL A 156 12.24 9.91 11.36
CA VAL A 156 12.89 11.20 11.15
C VAL A 156 11.92 12.15 10.43
N ARG A 157 11.68 13.32 11.02
CA ARG A 157 10.88 14.36 10.36
C ARG A 157 11.65 14.98 9.21
N PRO A 158 10.98 15.37 8.10
CA PRO A 158 11.63 16.10 7.01
C PRO A 158 12.22 17.42 7.49
N ASP A 159 13.52 17.61 7.29
CA ASP A 159 14.22 18.85 7.52
C ASP A 159 14.19 19.70 6.24
N LYS A 160 13.45 20.82 6.28
CA LYS A 160 13.27 21.69 5.11
C LYS A 160 14.55 22.41 4.72
N ASP A 161 15.36 22.82 5.70
CA ASP A 161 16.58 23.60 5.46
C ASP A 161 17.68 22.70 4.91
N LEU A 162 17.88 21.53 5.52
CA LEU A 162 18.78 20.52 5.00
C LEU A 162 18.38 20.09 3.57
N ARG A 163 17.10 19.86 3.30
CA ARG A 163 16.61 19.53 1.96
C ARG A 163 16.84 20.64 0.94
N LYS A 164 16.73 21.90 1.36
CA LYS A 164 17.02 23.05 0.50
C LYS A 164 18.50 23.11 0.15
N LEU A 165 19.39 22.85 1.11
CA LEU A 165 20.83 22.77 0.89
C LEU A 165 21.19 21.61 -0.03
N LEU A 166 20.76 20.39 0.31
CA LEU A 166 21.00 19.19 -0.50
C LEU A 166 20.37 19.29 -1.89
N GLY A 167 19.27 20.03 -2.01
CA GLY A 167 18.61 20.30 -3.28
C GLY A 167 19.43 21.10 -4.28
N ARG A 168 20.48 21.80 -3.88
CA ARG A 168 21.37 22.58 -4.75
C ARG A 168 22.57 21.77 -5.25
N LEU A 169 22.90 20.66 -4.58
CA LEU A 169 24.05 19.83 -4.90
C LEU A 169 23.82 19.04 -6.21
N SER A 170 24.87 18.69 -6.90
CA SER A 170 24.85 17.74 -8.02
C SER A 170 24.52 16.31 -7.54
N LEU A 171 24.31 15.39 -8.47
CA LEU A 171 24.07 14.00 -8.14
C LEU A 171 25.32 13.34 -7.52
N ASP A 172 26.50 13.73 -8.00
CA ASP A 172 27.77 13.19 -7.53
C ASP A 172 28.11 13.69 -6.13
N GLU A 173 27.93 14.98 -5.85
CA GLU A 173 28.08 15.51 -4.49
C GLU A 173 27.12 14.85 -3.48
N LEU A 174 25.90 14.50 -3.91
CA LEU A 174 24.97 13.75 -3.04
C LEU A 174 25.45 12.31 -2.81
N ARG A 175 26.07 11.67 -3.81
CA ARG A 175 26.66 10.34 -3.67
C ARG A 175 27.81 10.36 -2.66
N GLU A 176 28.74 11.28 -2.81
CA GLU A 176 29.87 11.45 -1.88
C GLU A 176 29.37 11.68 -0.45
N LYS A 177 28.44 12.62 -0.26
CA LYS A 177 27.87 12.90 1.07
C LYS A 177 27.21 11.68 1.69
N LEU A 178 26.45 10.91 0.91
CA LEU A 178 25.80 9.70 1.41
C LEU A 178 26.82 8.61 1.73
N GLN A 179 27.84 8.44 0.88
CA GLN A 179 28.90 7.47 1.10
C GLN A 179 29.68 7.75 2.39
N MET A 180 29.95 9.04 2.68
CA MET A 180 30.61 9.46 3.93
C MET A 180 29.70 9.30 5.16
N ALA A 181 28.40 9.56 5.01
CA ALA A 181 27.45 9.53 6.12
C ALA A 181 26.96 8.10 6.45
N ASP A 182 26.74 7.26 5.45
CA ASP A 182 26.21 5.91 5.60
C ASP A 182 26.55 5.06 4.35
N ILE A 183 27.71 4.39 4.39
CA ILE A 183 28.21 3.58 3.27
C ILE A 183 27.29 2.40 2.95
N ASP A 184 26.66 1.77 3.96
CA ASP A 184 25.81 0.61 3.77
C ASP A 184 24.51 1.04 3.10
N ARG A 185 24.00 2.20 3.49
CA ARG A 185 22.84 2.80 2.83
C ARG A 185 23.17 3.20 1.39
N TYR A 186 24.35 3.76 1.15
CA TYR A 186 24.83 4.08 -0.20
C TYR A 186 24.85 2.84 -1.11
N GLN A 187 25.33 1.71 -0.62
CA GLN A 187 25.38 0.45 -1.38
C GLN A 187 24.00 -0.17 -1.62
N SER A 188 23.04 0.09 -0.76
CA SER A 188 21.72 -0.57 -0.77
C SER A 188 20.61 0.20 -1.45
N ILE A 189 20.79 1.51 -1.73
CA ILE A 189 19.75 2.34 -2.35
C ILE A 189 20.03 2.61 -3.83
N ASP A 190 18.99 3.07 -4.54
CA ASP A 190 19.13 3.60 -5.89
C ASP A 190 19.81 4.98 -5.87
N ILE A 191 21.12 4.98 -6.13
CA ILE A 191 21.98 6.18 -6.13
C ILE A 191 21.75 7.12 -7.34
N HIS A 192 20.89 6.75 -8.28
CA HIS A 192 20.42 7.62 -9.36
C HIS A 192 19.17 8.40 -8.96
N ASN A 193 18.55 8.04 -7.84
CA ASN A 193 17.35 8.70 -7.35
C ASN A 193 17.67 9.77 -6.31
N ARG A 194 17.76 11.03 -6.77
CA ARG A 194 18.05 12.20 -5.95
C ARG A 194 17.19 12.29 -4.68
N VAL A 195 15.90 12.03 -4.79
CA VAL A 195 14.97 12.12 -3.64
C VAL A 195 15.30 11.07 -2.58
N ARG A 196 15.64 9.83 -3.01
CA ARG A 196 16.06 8.77 -2.10
C ARG A 196 17.37 9.09 -1.41
N MET A 197 18.36 9.61 -2.15
CA MET A 197 19.65 10.01 -1.57
C MET A 197 19.49 11.14 -0.54
N ILE A 198 18.77 12.21 -0.88
CA ILE A 198 18.49 13.30 0.07
C ILE A 198 17.82 12.75 1.33
N ARG A 199 16.85 11.83 1.18
CA ARG A 199 16.20 11.21 2.34
C ARG A 199 17.14 10.33 3.17
N ALA A 200 18.04 9.61 2.54
CA ALA A 200 19.03 8.80 3.23
C ALA A 200 20.02 9.66 4.01
N ILE A 201 20.53 10.74 3.41
CA ILE A 201 21.41 11.71 4.10
C ILE A 201 20.69 12.37 5.27
N GLU A 202 19.43 12.77 5.11
CA GLU A 202 18.60 13.34 6.19
C GLU A 202 18.44 12.37 7.38
N ILE A 203 18.24 11.09 7.10
CA ILE A 203 18.16 10.05 8.13
C ILE A 203 19.52 9.88 8.82
N ALA A 204 20.61 9.76 8.06
CA ALA A 204 21.94 9.59 8.59
C ALA A 204 22.39 10.80 9.43
N ALA A 205 22.05 12.03 9.02
CA ALA A 205 22.33 13.24 9.78
C ALA A 205 21.60 13.31 11.13
N THR A 206 20.43 12.67 11.25
CA THR A 206 19.61 12.72 12.47
C THR A 206 19.88 11.55 13.41
N LEU A 207 20.01 10.34 12.88
CA LEU A 207 20.12 9.10 13.66
C LEU A 207 21.51 8.46 13.60
N GLY A 208 22.43 9.01 12.82
CA GLY A 208 23.68 8.34 12.48
C GLY A 208 23.44 7.18 11.52
N LYS A 209 24.35 6.22 11.53
CA LYS A 209 24.25 5.01 10.72
C LYS A 209 23.04 4.19 11.18
N VAL A 210 22.08 4.00 10.29
CA VAL A 210 20.87 3.21 10.56
C VAL A 210 21.00 1.88 9.86
N PRO A 211 20.84 0.74 10.55
CA PRO A 211 20.90 -0.56 9.94
C PRO A 211 20.03 -0.63 8.67
N THR A 212 20.58 -1.18 7.60
CA THR A 212 19.78 -1.49 6.41
C THR A 212 18.75 -2.56 6.76
N PHE A 213 17.72 -2.71 5.92
CA PHE A 213 16.73 -3.75 6.15
C PHE A 213 17.37 -5.15 6.20
N ALA A 214 18.39 -5.39 5.38
CA ALA A 214 19.15 -6.65 5.38
C ALA A 214 19.92 -6.86 6.69
N GLU A 215 20.54 -5.82 7.23
CA GLU A 215 21.25 -5.91 8.52
C GLU A 215 20.32 -6.06 9.72
N ALA A 216 19.19 -5.31 9.72
CA ALA A 216 18.21 -5.39 10.80
C ALA A 216 17.52 -6.77 10.89
N THR A 217 17.47 -7.50 9.78
CA THR A 217 16.85 -8.84 9.72
C THR A 217 17.89 -9.98 9.67
N GLY A 218 19.20 -9.66 9.53
CA GLY A 218 20.21 -10.63 9.10
C GLY A 218 19.79 -11.26 7.76
N ASP A 219 20.57 -11.98 7.06
CA ASP A 219 20.19 -12.70 5.82
C ASP A 219 19.00 -13.69 5.98
N LYS A 220 18.27 -13.59 7.09
CA LYS A 220 17.05 -14.35 7.34
C LYS A 220 15.98 -13.90 6.36
N ALA A 221 15.45 -14.84 5.62
CA ALA A 221 14.27 -14.69 4.78
C ALA A 221 13.24 -13.76 5.46
N ARG A 222 12.70 -12.76 4.73
CA ARG A 222 11.70 -11.81 5.23
C ARG A 222 10.60 -12.55 5.99
N THR A 223 10.69 -12.57 7.32
CA THR A 223 9.72 -13.27 8.13
C THR A 223 8.50 -12.38 8.28
N SER A 224 7.37 -12.83 7.80
CA SER A 224 6.11 -12.12 7.98
C SER A 224 5.71 -12.05 9.45
N LYS A 225 5.24 -10.89 9.91
CA LYS A 225 4.61 -10.69 11.23
C LYS A 225 3.31 -11.51 11.34
N TYR A 226 2.66 -11.74 10.21
CA TYR A 226 1.36 -12.39 10.08
C TYR A 226 1.48 -13.73 9.34
N ASN A 227 0.48 -14.58 9.49
CA ASN A 227 0.24 -15.69 8.55
C ASN A 227 -0.50 -15.10 7.35
N VAL A 228 0.16 -15.02 6.19
CA VAL A 228 -0.32 -14.24 5.04
C VAL A 228 -0.73 -15.16 3.90
N GLU A 229 -1.97 -15.02 3.50
CA GLU A 229 -2.46 -15.56 2.23
C GLU A 229 -2.33 -14.49 1.14
N TRP A 230 -1.54 -14.77 0.11
CA TRP A 230 -1.31 -13.85 -0.99
C TRP A 230 -2.22 -14.15 -2.19
N ILE A 231 -2.96 -13.14 -2.64
CA ILE A 231 -3.75 -13.18 -3.87
C ILE A 231 -3.20 -12.12 -4.81
N TYR A 232 -2.50 -12.56 -5.84
CA TYR A 232 -1.93 -11.68 -6.86
C TYR A 232 -2.82 -11.66 -8.09
N LEU A 233 -3.32 -10.48 -8.45
CA LEU A 233 -4.15 -10.26 -9.64
C LEU A 233 -3.33 -9.58 -10.72
N ASP A 234 -3.29 -10.18 -11.89
CA ASP A 234 -2.66 -9.61 -13.08
C ASP A 234 -3.40 -9.99 -14.36
N PHE A 235 -3.06 -9.34 -15.46
CA PHE A 235 -3.58 -9.61 -16.79
C PHE A 235 -2.45 -9.54 -17.82
N PRO A 236 -2.57 -10.19 -19.00
CA PRO A 236 -1.69 -9.95 -20.13
C PRO A 236 -1.58 -8.46 -20.49
N ASP A 237 -0.47 -8.07 -21.12
CA ASP A 237 -0.12 -6.67 -21.36
C ASP A 237 -1.16 -5.92 -22.20
N ASP A 238 -1.68 -6.55 -23.22
CA ASP A 238 -2.71 -6.03 -24.12
C ASP A 238 -4.02 -5.75 -23.37
N ILE A 239 -4.47 -6.71 -22.57
CA ILE A 239 -5.68 -6.58 -21.73
C ILE A 239 -5.48 -5.48 -20.69
N LEU A 240 -4.32 -5.45 -20.02
CA LEU A 240 -4.07 -4.46 -18.97
C LEU A 240 -3.97 -3.04 -19.55
N LYS A 241 -3.31 -2.86 -20.70
CA LYS A 241 -3.25 -1.58 -21.42
C LYS A 241 -4.66 -1.10 -21.79
N LYS A 242 -5.49 -1.97 -22.38
CA LYS A 242 -6.87 -1.63 -22.69
C LYS A 242 -7.66 -1.21 -21.44
N ARG A 243 -7.55 -1.96 -20.34
CA ARG A 243 -8.22 -1.61 -19.07
C ARG A 243 -7.74 -0.27 -18.50
N ILE A 244 -6.46 0.06 -18.65
CA ILE A 244 -5.91 1.37 -18.25
C ILE A 244 -6.52 2.47 -19.10
N HIS A 245 -6.54 2.31 -20.40
CA HIS A 245 -7.13 3.26 -21.35
C HIS A 245 -8.62 3.51 -21.05
N ASP A 246 -9.42 2.45 -21.03
CA ASP A 246 -10.87 2.53 -20.80
C ASP A 246 -11.18 3.21 -19.44
N ARG A 247 -10.42 2.87 -18.39
CA ARG A 247 -10.55 3.49 -17.08
C ARG A 247 -10.17 4.97 -17.08
N LEU A 248 -9.14 5.36 -17.80
CA LEU A 248 -8.75 6.77 -17.93
C LEU A 248 -9.87 7.57 -18.60
N LEU A 249 -10.39 7.09 -19.73
CA LEU A 249 -11.49 7.74 -20.43
C LEU A 249 -12.77 7.83 -19.57
N LYS A 250 -13.07 6.77 -18.82
CA LYS A 250 -14.18 6.75 -17.86
C LYS A 250 -14.03 7.86 -16.83
N ARG A 251 -12.86 7.97 -16.19
CA ARG A 251 -12.58 9.02 -15.18
C ARG A 251 -12.67 10.44 -15.75
N MET A 252 -12.23 10.63 -17.00
CA MET A 252 -12.41 11.92 -17.68
C MET A 252 -13.88 12.30 -17.81
N LYS A 253 -14.75 11.34 -18.17
CA LYS A 253 -16.20 11.53 -18.26
C LYS A 253 -16.86 11.75 -16.89
N GLU A 254 -16.34 11.11 -15.85
CA GLU A 254 -16.81 11.25 -14.46
C GLU A 254 -16.41 12.59 -13.82
N GLY A 255 -15.60 13.42 -14.49
CA GLY A 255 -15.26 14.77 -14.02
C GLY A 255 -13.88 14.88 -13.38
N LEU A 256 -12.89 14.09 -13.77
CA LEU A 256 -11.53 14.19 -13.26
C LEU A 256 -10.93 15.59 -13.35
N LEU A 257 -11.18 16.32 -14.45
CA LEU A 257 -10.73 17.70 -14.60
C LEU A 257 -11.35 18.60 -13.53
N TYR A 258 -12.67 18.47 -13.34
CA TYR A 258 -13.41 19.24 -12.36
C TYR A 258 -12.94 18.96 -10.93
N GLU A 259 -12.69 17.69 -10.58
CA GLU A 259 -12.14 17.33 -9.25
C GLU A 259 -10.82 18.07 -8.96
N VAL A 260 -9.90 18.10 -9.92
CA VAL A 260 -8.59 18.77 -9.73
C VAL A 260 -8.77 20.30 -9.67
N GLU A 261 -9.65 20.87 -10.47
CA GLU A 261 -9.96 22.29 -10.43
C GLU A 261 -10.58 22.70 -9.07
N GLN A 262 -11.51 21.91 -8.54
CA GLN A 262 -12.10 22.15 -7.22
C GLN A 262 -11.04 22.07 -6.10
N LEU A 263 -10.20 21.08 -6.11
CA LEU A 263 -9.10 20.98 -5.14
C LEU A 263 -8.18 22.20 -5.18
N GLN A 264 -7.94 22.76 -6.37
CA GLN A 264 -7.16 23.98 -6.53
C GLN A 264 -7.92 25.20 -5.98
N ARG A 265 -9.20 25.36 -6.30
CA ARG A 265 -10.07 26.43 -5.77
C ARG A 265 -10.18 26.38 -4.24
N GLU A 266 -10.17 25.19 -3.65
CA GLU A 266 -10.12 24.97 -2.21
C GLU A 266 -8.76 25.30 -1.60
N GLY A 267 -7.80 25.76 -2.39
CA GLY A 267 -6.51 26.27 -1.96
C GLY A 267 -5.38 25.23 -1.92
N LEU A 268 -5.47 24.11 -2.65
CA LEU A 268 -4.29 23.29 -2.92
C LEU A 268 -3.42 23.98 -3.97
N SER A 269 -2.12 24.15 -3.68
CA SER A 269 -1.19 24.71 -4.65
C SER A 269 -0.94 23.73 -5.81
N TRP A 270 -0.65 24.26 -7.00
CA TRP A 270 -0.29 23.46 -8.18
C TRP A 270 0.85 22.47 -7.86
N LYS A 271 1.89 22.93 -7.18
CA LYS A 271 3.00 22.08 -6.72
C LYS A 271 2.52 20.90 -5.86
N ARG A 272 1.49 21.13 -5.03
CA ARG A 272 0.93 20.06 -4.20
C ARG A 272 0.11 19.08 -5.03
N LEU A 273 -0.73 19.55 -5.94
CA LEU A 273 -1.51 18.74 -6.87
C LEU A 273 -0.58 17.84 -7.71
N GLU A 274 0.47 18.41 -8.28
CA GLU A 274 1.48 17.65 -9.05
C GLU A 274 2.17 16.54 -8.22
N ALA A 275 2.25 16.68 -6.90
CA ALA A 275 2.83 15.69 -6.00
C ALA A 275 1.82 14.61 -5.52
N LEU A 276 0.51 14.78 -5.76
CA LEU A 276 -0.52 13.86 -5.24
C LEU A 276 -0.70 12.57 -6.06
N GLY A 277 -0.21 12.50 -7.28
CA GLY A 277 -0.31 11.31 -8.11
C GLY A 277 -0.22 11.61 -9.59
N LEU A 278 -0.29 10.57 -10.41
CA LEU A 278 -0.16 10.74 -11.86
C LEU A 278 -1.33 11.54 -12.43
N GLU A 279 -2.54 11.14 -12.12
CA GLU A 279 -3.77 11.79 -12.59
C GLU A 279 -3.78 13.27 -12.20
N TYR A 280 -3.54 13.55 -10.93
CA TYR A 280 -3.52 14.94 -10.40
C TYR A 280 -2.41 15.77 -11.02
N ARG A 281 -1.21 15.17 -11.26
CA ARG A 281 -0.08 15.85 -11.90
C ARG A 281 -0.40 16.29 -13.31
N PHE A 282 -0.81 15.35 -14.15
CA PHE A 282 -1.02 15.64 -15.56
C PHE A 282 -2.21 16.58 -15.79
N VAL A 283 -3.29 16.40 -15.03
CA VAL A 283 -4.43 17.32 -15.06
C VAL A 283 -4.03 18.71 -14.56
N ALA A 284 -3.25 18.82 -13.48
CA ALA A 284 -2.75 20.10 -13.00
C ALA A 284 -1.85 20.80 -14.04
N LEU A 285 -1.03 20.08 -14.78
CA LEU A 285 -0.22 20.63 -15.88
C LEU A 285 -1.11 21.15 -17.04
N HIS A 286 -2.16 20.42 -17.38
CA HIS A 286 -3.12 20.86 -18.37
C HIS A 286 -3.86 22.12 -17.94
N LEU A 287 -4.38 22.17 -16.72
CA LEU A 287 -5.08 23.34 -16.19
C LEU A 287 -4.17 24.58 -16.05
N GLN A 288 -2.86 24.40 -16.00
CA GLN A 288 -1.86 25.47 -16.07
C GLN A 288 -1.48 25.84 -17.51
N ASN A 289 -2.14 25.30 -18.55
CA ASN A 289 -1.81 25.48 -19.97
C ASN A 289 -0.39 25.00 -20.36
N LYS A 290 0.21 24.09 -19.59
CA LYS A 290 1.53 23.50 -19.88
C LYS A 290 1.44 22.29 -20.81
N LEU A 291 0.27 21.68 -20.93
CA LEU A 291 -0.04 20.56 -21.81
C LEU A 291 -1.38 20.81 -22.52
N THR A 292 -1.48 20.39 -23.75
CA THR A 292 -2.79 20.25 -24.42
C THR A 292 -3.57 19.11 -23.76
N LYS A 293 -4.87 19.01 -24.02
CA LYS A 293 -5.68 17.90 -23.50
C LYS A 293 -5.23 16.55 -24.05
N ASP A 294 -4.87 16.50 -25.33
CA ASP A 294 -4.44 15.29 -26.01
C ASP A 294 -3.06 14.83 -25.49
N ASP A 295 -2.11 15.77 -25.36
CA ASP A 295 -0.80 15.47 -24.75
C ASP A 295 -0.93 14.99 -23.30
N MET A 296 -1.81 15.62 -22.54
CA MET A 296 -2.10 15.20 -21.16
C MET A 296 -2.59 13.75 -21.11
N LEU A 297 -3.56 13.39 -21.95
CA LEU A 297 -4.09 12.01 -21.99
C LEU A 297 -3.02 11.01 -22.42
N LEU A 298 -2.28 11.29 -23.47
CA LEU A 298 -1.21 10.44 -23.99
C LEU A 298 -0.12 10.19 -22.92
N GLN A 299 0.38 11.27 -22.33
CA GLN A 299 1.43 11.18 -21.32
C GLN A 299 0.95 10.53 -20.02
N LEU A 300 -0.28 10.81 -19.60
CA LEU A 300 -0.86 10.20 -18.41
C LEU A 300 -1.05 8.69 -18.59
N GLU A 301 -1.57 8.24 -19.73
CA GLU A 301 -1.74 6.83 -20.05
C GLU A 301 -0.39 6.09 -20.04
N ALA A 302 0.62 6.66 -20.70
CA ALA A 302 1.98 6.12 -20.69
C ALA A 302 2.56 6.05 -19.26
N ALA A 303 2.35 7.08 -18.45
CA ALA A 303 2.82 7.10 -17.05
C ALA A 303 2.11 6.06 -16.18
N ILE A 304 0.80 5.84 -16.36
CA ILE A 304 0.04 4.79 -15.66
C ILE A 304 0.55 3.41 -16.07
N TRP A 305 0.83 3.19 -17.35
CA TRP A 305 1.42 1.94 -17.83
C TRP A 305 2.79 1.67 -17.19
N GLN A 306 3.68 2.67 -17.14
CA GLN A 306 4.97 2.54 -16.47
C GLN A 306 4.79 2.27 -14.96
N TYR A 307 3.78 2.86 -14.34
CA TYR A 307 3.47 2.57 -12.95
C TYR A 307 2.99 1.13 -12.75
N ALA A 308 2.13 0.61 -13.62
CA ALA A 308 1.69 -0.79 -13.60
C ALA A 308 2.86 -1.77 -13.73
N LYS A 309 3.83 -1.49 -14.63
CA LYS A 309 5.05 -2.30 -14.77
C LYS A 309 5.88 -2.32 -13.48
N ARG A 310 6.05 -1.16 -12.82
CA ARG A 310 6.75 -1.10 -11.52
C ARG A 310 6.03 -1.90 -10.43
N GLN A 311 4.70 -1.87 -10.41
CA GLN A 311 3.91 -2.67 -9.48
C GLN A 311 4.09 -4.17 -9.74
N ARG A 312 4.08 -4.61 -11.00
CA ARG A 312 4.37 -6.01 -11.36
C ARG A 312 5.74 -6.45 -10.87
N THR A 313 6.78 -5.65 -11.14
CA THR A 313 8.14 -5.93 -10.66
C THR A 313 8.17 -6.05 -9.13
N TRP A 314 7.43 -5.18 -8.43
CA TRP A 314 7.35 -5.25 -6.97
C TRP A 314 6.67 -6.52 -6.47
N PHE A 315 5.55 -6.89 -7.07
CA PHE A 315 4.72 -8.00 -6.60
C PHE A 315 5.13 -9.37 -7.15
N LYS A 316 5.98 -9.44 -8.19
CA LYS A 316 6.44 -10.70 -8.80
C LYS A 316 7.00 -11.70 -7.77
N LYS A 317 7.60 -11.20 -6.69
CA LYS A 317 8.13 -12.02 -5.59
C LYS A 317 7.05 -12.74 -4.76
N TYR A 318 5.78 -12.32 -4.87
CA TYR A 318 4.63 -12.93 -4.18
C TYR A 318 3.72 -13.71 -5.12
N ALA A 319 4.00 -13.73 -6.41
CA ALA A 319 3.23 -14.42 -7.44
C ALA A 319 3.63 -15.91 -7.58
N LYS A 320 3.90 -16.59 -6.45
CA LYS A 320 4.28 -18.02 -6.45
C LYS A 320 3.07 -18.89 -6.22
#